data_c6679f70bf992cbdf528dd7cb9ba2b15
#
_entry.id   c6679f70bf992cbdf528dd7cb9ba2b15
#
_cell.length_a   1.000
_cell.length_b   1.000
_cell.length_c   1.000
_cell.angle_alpha   90.00
_cell.angle_beta   90.00
_cell.angle_gamma   90.00
#
_symmetry.space_group_name_H-M   'P 1'
#
loop_
_entity.id
_entity.type
_entity.pdbx_description
1 polymer ?
#
loop_
_entity_poly.entity_id
_entity_poly.type
_entity_poly.pdbx_seq_one_letter_code
_entity_poly.pdbx_strand_id
1 'polypeptide(L)'
;GCALIRENCRRFGTQNVEVVEGSAPEALEALPAPTHVFLGGTGGTMKKTICAILEKNPKARVVLNAIALETLSQVLDLARERSIQDLEIVQIATARARALGPYHMMNGGNPVFVCSFGGSPWQVQD
;
A
#
# COMPACT_ATOMS: atom_id res chain seq x y z
N GLY A 1 1.90 1.54 16.77
CA GLY A 1 2.57 1.25 15.49
C GLY A 1 4.05 1.54 15.53
N CYS A 2 4.48 2.80 15.68
CA CYS A 2 5.89 3.19 15.57
C CYS A 2 6.81 2.50 16.59
N ALA A 3 6.38 2.34 17.84
CA ALA A 3 7.17 1.61 18.85
C ALA A 3 7.43 0.14 18.45
N LEU A 4 6.43 -0.53 17.86
CA LEU A 4 6.57 -1.90 17.38
C LEU A 4 7.53 -2.00 16.19
N ILE A 5 7.50 -1.03 15.27
CA ILE A 5 8.44 -0.99 14.15
C ILE A 5 9.88 -0.84 14.68
N ARG A 6 10.12 0.09 15.60
CA ARG A 6 11.44 0.27 16.22
C ARG A 6 11.94 -0.99 16.92
N GLU A 7 11.07 -1.66 17.67
CA GLU A 7 11.40 -2.92 18.34
C GLU A 7 11.73 -4.03 17.32
N ASN A 8 10.97 -4.14 16.25
CA ASN A 8 11.24 -5.10 15.19
C ASN A 8 12.59 -4.81 14.49
N CYS A 9 12.86 -3.54 14.17
CA CYS A 9 14.17 -3.15 13.62
C CYS A 9 15.33 -3.57 14.54
N ARG A 10 15.18 -3.35 15.84
CA ARG A 10 16.19 -3.76 16.83
C ARG A 10 16.35 -5.28 16.85
N ARG A 11 15.25 -6.04 16.88
CA ARG A 11 15.28 -7.52 16.94
C ARG A 11 15.90 -8.17 15.71
N PHE A 12 15.64 -7.60 14.54
CA PHE A 12 16.12 -8.14 13.26
C PHE A 12 17.42 -7.49 12.77
N GLY A 13 17.99 -6.56 13.54
CA GLY A 13 19.23 -5.88 13.18
C GLY A 13 19.10 -4.99 11.94
N THR A 14 17.91 -4.48 11.65
CA THR A 14 17.62 -3.66 10.48
C THR A 14 18.07 -2.22 10.72
N GLN A 15 19.05 -1.72 9.96
CA GLN A 15 19.63 -0.38 10.13
C GLN A 15 19.17 0.63 9.09
N ASN A 16 18.50 0.19 8.02
CA ASN A 16 18.07 1.01 6.89
C ASN A 16 16.57 1.39 6.93
N VAL A 17 15.99 1.40 8.13
CA VAL A 17 14.60 1.81 8.35
C VAL A 17 14.56 3.04 9.23
N GLU A 18 13.99 4.13 8.71
CA GLU A 18 13.66 5.32 9.46
C GLU A 18 12.18 5.34 9.82
N VAL A 19 11.87 5.56 11.10
CA VAL A 19 10.49 5.60 11.59
C VAL A 19 10.09 7.05 11.84
N VAL A 20 9.17 7.55 11.00
CA VAL A 20 8.61 8.89 11.12
C VAL A 20 7.20 8.81 11.69
N GLU A 21 6.97 9.45 12.83
CA GLU A 21 5.65 9.52 13.47
C GLU A 21 4.84 10.66 12.87
N GLY A 22 3.59 10.39 12.54
CA GLY A 22 2.68 11.38 12.01
C GLY A 22 1.63 10.76 11.09
N SER A 23 0.80 11.63 10.54
CA SER A 23 -0.22 11.27 9.57
C SER A 23 0.20 11.71 8.17
N ALA A 24 -0.06 10.87 7.18
CA ALA A 24 0.13 11.25 5.79
C ALA A 24 -1.11 12.06 5.30
N PRO A 25 -0.91 13.08 4.43
CA PRO A 25 0.35 13.43 3.76
C PRO A 25 1.30 14.33 4.54
N GLU A 26 0.88 14.97 5.63
CA GLU A 26 1.64 16.02 6.34
C GLU A 26 3.02 15.51 6.81
N ALA A 27 3.08 14.28 7.34
CA ALA A 27 4.35 13.67 7.77
C ALA A 27 5.34 13.41 6.63
N LEU A 28 4.88 13.48 5.37
CA LEU A 28 5.73 13.26 4.21
C LEU A 28 6.47 14.52 3.75
N GLU A 29 6.06 15.71 4.20
CA GLU A 29 6.58 16.99 3.69
C GLU A 29 8.10 17.11 3.82
N ALA A 30 8.64 16.73 4.99
CA ALA A 30 10.07 16.81 5.29
C ALA A 30 10.90 15.63 4.70
N LEU A 31 10.26 14.62 4.16
CA LEU A 31 10.94 13.44 3.64
C LEU A 31 11.46 13.68 2.21
N PRO A 32 12.55 13.01 1.81
CA PRO A 32 13.04 13.08 0.45
C PRO A 32 12.02 12.50 -0.55
N ALA A 33 12.18 12.83 -1.83
CA ALA A 33 11.34 12.29 -2.89
C ALA A 33 11.46 10.75 -2.96
N PRO A 34 10.35 10.00 -2.83
CA PRO A 34 10.39 8.56 -2.85
C PRO A 34 10.56 8.03 -4.27
N THR A 35 11.19 6.89 -4.43
CA THR A 35 11.21 6.12 -5.68
C THR A 35 10.12 5.05 -5.72
N HIS A 36 9.87 4.39 -4.60
CA HIS A 36 8.86 3.35 -4.40
C HIS A 36 8.07 3.62 -3.14
N VAL A 37 6.77 3.43 -3.20
CA VAL A 37 5.87 3.68 -2.08
C VAL A 37 4.89 2.51 -1.92
N PHE A 38 4.72 2.07 -0.69
CA PHE A 38 3.64 1.17 -0.31
C PHE A 38 2.66 1.90 0.62
N LEU A 39 1.37 1.89 0.26
CA LEU A 39 0.30 2.47 1.06
C LEU A 39 -0.56 1.37 1.65
N GLY A 40 -0.51 1.22 2.96
CA GLY A 40 -1.39 0.34 3.71
C GLY A 40 -2.28 1.16 4.65
N GLY A 41 -3.60 1.06 4.51
CA GLY A 41 -4.55 1.72 5.40
C GLY A 41 -4.44 3.26 5.42
N THR A 42 -5.09 3.92 4.49
CA THR A 42 -4.96 5.38 4.31
C THR A 42 -5.98 6.22 5.09
N GLY A 43 -6.95 5.58 5.77
CA GLY A 43 -7.92 6.29 6.62
C GLY A 43 -8.69 7.42 5.92
N GLY A 44 -8.91 7.35 4.60
CA GLY A 44 -9.62 8.37 3.82
C GLY A 44 -8.72 9.46 3.22
N THR A 45 -7.42 9.46 3.48
CA THR A 45 -6.47 10.47 2.95
C THR A 45 -5.72 10.00 1.69
N MET A 46 -6.10 8.85 1.12
CA MET A 46 -5.37 8.19 0.04
C MET A 46 -5.10 9.12 -1.16
N LYS A 47 -6.13 9.78 -1.68
CA LYS A 47 -5.98 10.67 -2.85
C LYS A 47 -4.98 11.80 -2.59
N LYS A 48 -5.08 12.46 -1.42
CA LYS A 48 -4.16 13.53 -1.01
C LYS A 48 -2.73 13.02 -0.86
N THR A 49 -2.58 11.83 -0.27
CA THR A 49 -1.27 11.20 -0.07
C THR A 49 -0.62 10.84 -1.40
N ILE A 50 -1.37 10.27 -2.35
CA ILE A 50 -0.87 9.97 -3.71
C ILE A 50 -0.45 11.25 -4.43
N CYS A 51 -1.26 12.32 -4.37
CA CYS A 51 -0.92 13.59 -4.98
C CYS A 51 0.39 14.15 -4.40
N ALA A 52 0.54 14.16 -3.08
CA ALA A 52 1.78 14.62 -2.43
C ALA A 52 3.02 13.80 -2.82
N ILE A 53 2.87 12.48 -2.99
CA ILE A 53 3.94 11.59 -3.45
C ILE A 53 4.34 11.95 -4.90
N LEU A 54 3.36 12.07 -5.79
CA LEU A 54 3.61 12.35 -7.22
C LEU A 54 4.10 13.77 -7.47
N GLU A 55 3.77 14.74 -6.60
CA GLU A 55 4.38 16.08 -6.63
C GLU A 55 5.88 16.01 -6.32
N LYS A 56 6.30 15.17 -5.37
CA LYS A 56 7.71 14.98 -5.05
C LYS A 56 8.46 14.20 -6.12
N ASN A 57 7.85 13.16 -6.66
CA ASN A 57 8.41 12.35 -7.74
C ASN A 57 7.30 11.82 -8.66
N PRO A 58 7.07 12.45 -9.83
CA PRO A 58 6.07 11.98 -10.80
C PRO A 58 6.32 10.56 -11.33
N LYS A 59 7.54 10.04 -11.18
CA LYS A 59 7.94 8.70 -11.59
C LYS A 59 7.94 7.67 -10.44
N ALA A 60 7.42 8.02 -9.27
CA ALA A 60 7.35 7.08 -8.17
C ALA A 60 6.47 5.88 -8.52
N ARG A 61 6.95 4.67 -8.20
CA ARG A 61 6.14 3.45 -8.27
C ARG A 61 5.35 3.34 -6.97
N VAL A 62 4.03 3.29 -7.08
CA VAL A 62 3.14 3.20 -5.93
C VAL A 62 2.40 1.88 -5.96
N VAL A 63 2.35 1.21 -4.82
CA VAL A 63 1.54 0.02 -4.57
C VAL A 63 0.66 0.28 -3.37
N LEU A 64 -0.60 -0.06 -3.46
CA LEU A 64 -1.54 0.06 -2.34
C LEU A 64 -2.48 -1.14 -2.23
N ASN A 65 -2.94 -1.39 -1.02
CA ASN A 65 -3.98 -2.36 -0.75
C ASN A 65 -5.32 -1.67 -0.57
N ALA A 66 -6.34 -2.14 -1.27
CA ALA A 66 -7.72 -1.70 -1.11
C ALA A 66 -8.59 -2.90 -0.72
N ILE A 67 -9.29 -2.79 0.41
CA ILE A 67 -10.28 -3.77 0.87
C ILE A 67 -11.68 -3.18 0.64
N ALA A 68 -11.88 -1.91 0.99
CA ALA A 68 -13.13 -1.20 0.75
C ALA A 68 -13.30 -0.84 -0.72
N LEU A 69 -14.50 -0.98 -1.24
CA LEU A 69 -14.85 -0.61 -2.62
C LEU A 69 -14.69 0.89 -2.86
N GLU A 70 -14.92 1.71 -1.82
CA GLU A 70 -14.73 3.15 -1.88
C GLU A 70 -13.26 3.51 -2.15
N THR A 71 -12.32 2.79 -1.55
CA THR A 71 -10.89 2.97 -1.82
C THR A 71 -10.55 2.60 -3.26
N LEU A 72 -11.09 1.47 -3.74
CA LEU A 72 -10.90 1.05 -5.12
C LEU A 72 -11.51 2.07 -6.11
N SER A 73 -12.69 2.61 -5.80
CA SER A 73 -13.33 3.65 -6.61
C SER A 73 -12.46 4.90 -6.73
N GLN A 74 -11.85 5.34 -5.63
CA GLN A 74 -10.94 6.49 -5.64
C GLN A 74 -9.69 6.24 -6.51
N VAL A 75 -9.16 5.03 -6.52
CA VAL A 75 -8.04 4.65 -7.42
C VAL A 75 -8.46 4.73 -8.89
N LEU A 76 -9.65 4.21 -9.21
CA LEU A 76 -10.20 4.27 -10.56
C LEU A 76 -10.47 5.72 -11.01
N ASP A 77 -10.91 6.58 -10.11
CA ASP A 77 -11.12 8.00 -10.41
C ASP A 77 -9.78 8.71 -10.72
N LEU A 78 -8.72 8.44 -9.96
CA LEU A 78 -7.37 8.94 -10.26
C LEU A 78 -6.88 8.49 -11.66
N ALA A 79 -7.19 7.26 -12.05
CA ALA A 79 -6.85 6.76 -13.39
C ALA A 79 -7.66 7.46 -14.49
N ARG A 80 -8.97 7.68 -14.28
CA ARG A 80 -9.84 8.42 -15.21
C ARG A 80 -9.41 9.88 -15.36
N GLU A 81 -9.02 10.53 -14.28
CA GLU A 81 -8.49 11.89 -14.26
C GLU A 81 -7.09 11.98 -14.87
N ARG A 82 -6.50 10.85 -15.27
CA ARG A 82 -5.11 10.73 -15.77
C ARG A 82 -4.04 11.24 -14.78
N SER A 83 -4.38 11.25 -13.50
CA SER A 83 -3.44 11.60 -12.42
C SER A 83 -2.43 10.49 -12.15
N ILE A 84 -2.78 9.24 -12.49
CA ILE A 84 -1.93 8.06 -12.43
C ILE A 84 -1.92 7.32 -13.76
N GLN A 85 -0.82 6.63 -14.06
CA GLN A 85 -0.63 5.87 -15.29
C GLN A 85 -0.19 4.44 -15.00
N ASP A 86 -0.40 3.56 -15.96
CA ASP A 86 -0.01 2.14 -15.87
C ASP A 86 -0.62 1.44 -14.65
N LEU A 87 -1.93 1.70 -14.41
CA LEU A 87 -2.66 1.08 -13.31
C LEU A 87 -2.87 -0.41 -13.58
N GLU A 88 -2.38 -1.23 -12.67
CA GLU A 88 -2.65 -2.66 -12.58
C GLU A 88 -3.42 -2.95 -11.29
N ILE A 89 -4.45 -3.78 -11.37
CA ILE A 89 -5.26 -4.21 -10.22
C ILE A 89 -5.29 -5.72 -10.19
N VAL A 90 -4.85 -6.30 -9.08
CA VAL A 90 -4.90 -7.74 -8.82
C VAL A 90 -5.77 -7.99 -7.60
N GLN A 91 -6.76 -8.86 -7.73
CA GLN A 91 -7.56 -9.32 -6.60
C GLN A 91 -6.94 -10.59 -6.01
N ILE A 92 -6.80 -10.61 -4.68
CA ILE A 92 -6.36 -11.78 -3.93
C ILE A 92 -7.49 -12.16 -2.98
N ALA A 93 -8.02 -13.38 -3.12
CA ALA A 93 -8.99 -13.97 -2.23
C ALA A 93 -8.37 -15.20 -1.54
N THR A 94 -8.50 -15.27 -0.24
CA THR A 94 -7.97 -16.37 0.56
C THR A 94 -9.06 -17.00 1.43
N ALA A 95 -8.95 -18.30 1.66
CA ALA A 95 -9.74 -18.99 2.65
C ALA A 95 -8.85 -19.97 3.42
N ARG A 96 -9.17 -20.20 4.67
CA ARG A 96 -8.41 -21.08 5.55
C ARG A 96 -9.35 -22.06 6.25
N ALA A 97 -8.97 -23.32 6.30
CA ALA A 97 -9.72 -24.31 7.04
C ALA A 97 -9.66 -24.03 8.55
N ARG A 98 -10.81 -24.09 9.23
CA ARG A 98 -10.95 -24.03 10.68
C ARG A 98 -11.69 -25.26 11.20
N ALA A 99 -11.22 -25.82 12.28
CA ALA A 99 -11.93 -26.87 13.00
C ALA A 99 -13.22 -26.32 13.64
N LEU A 100 -14.32 -27.02 13.43
CA LEU A 100 -15.62 -26.73 14.02
C LEU A 100 -16.24 -28.05 14.50
N GLY A 101 -16.03 -28.41 15.77
CA GLY A 101 -16.37 -29.73 16.31
C GLY A 101 -15.64 -30.83 15.52
N PRO A 102 -16.35 -31.86 15.01
CA PRO A 102 -15.74 -32.94 14.24
C PRO A 102 -15.44 -32.59 12.77
N TYR A 103 -15.76 -31.37 12.33
CA TYR A 103 -15.65 -30.94 10.94
C TYR A 103 -14.57 -29.90 10.75
N HIS A 104 -14.14 -29.72 9.51
CA HIS A 104 -13.31 -28.58 9.07
C HIS A 104 -14.11 -27.76 8.07
N MET A 105 -14.26 -26.47 8.35
CA MET A 105 -14.98 -25.52 7.51
C MET A 105 -14.00 -24.52 6.91
N MET A 106 -14.21 -24.15 5.65
CA MET A 106 -13.45 -23.06 5.04
C MET A 106 -13.96 -21.72 5.55
N ASN A 107 -13.05 -20.91 6.07
CA ASN A 107 -13.32 -19.56 6.52
C ASN A 107 -12.65 -18.56 5.56
N GLY A 108 -13.46 -17.81 4.81
CA GLY A 108 -12.98 -16.82 3.86
C GLY A 108 -12.48 -15.56 4.54
N GLY A 109 -11.37 -15.03 4.05
CA GLY A 109 -10.92 -13.68 4.35
C GLY A 109 -11.58 -12.66 3.41
N ASN A 110 -11.53 -11.38 3.74
CA ASN A 110 -11.93 -10.34 2.81
C ASN A 110 -11.03 -10.36 1.58
N PRO A 111 -11.59 -10.26 0.37
CA PRO A 111 -10.78 -10.04 -0.82
C PRO A 111 -9.99 -8.74 -0.69
N VAL A 112 -8.75 -8.75 -1.14
CA VAL A 112 -7.87 -7.58 -1.16
C VAL A 112 -7.54 -7.25 -2.61
N PHE A 113 -7.69 -5.99 -2.99
CA PHE A 113 -7.21 -5.49 -4.27
C PHE A 113 -5.83 -4.87 -4.07
N VAL A 114 -4.85 -5.40 -4.76
CA VAL A 114 -3.51 -4.82 -4.84
C VAL A 114 -3.47 -3.95 -6.08
N CYS A 115 -3.39 -2.65 -5.90
CA CYS A 115 -3.33 -1.67 -6.98
C CYS A 115 -1.90 -1.15 -7.09
N SER A 116 -1.35 -1.17 -8.29
CA SER A 116 -0.01 -0.62 -8.55
C SER A 116 -0.01 0.28 -9.78
N PHE A 117 0.76 1.35 -9.75
CA PHE A 117 0.84 2.33 -10.83
C PHE A 117 2.14 3.14 -10.77
N GLY A 118 2.42 3.86 -11.85
CA GLY A 118 3.59 4.74 -11.97
C GLY A 118 4.92 3.99 -12.07
N GLY A 119 6.00 4.73 -12.26
CA GLY A 119 7.36 4.20 -12.35
C GLY A 119 7.59 3.28 -13.55
N SER A 120 8.79 2.74 -13.63
CA SER A 120 9.08 1.62 -14.53
C SER A 120 8.79 0.31 -13.82
N PRO A 121 8.15 -0.68 -14.47
CA PRO A 121 8.00 -2.02 -13.90
C PRO A 121 9.38 -2.56 -13.53
N TRP A 122 9.47 -3.30 -12.43
CA TRP A 122 10.67 -4.07 -12.11
C TRP A 122 10.99 -4.96 -13.30
N GLN A 123 12.10 -4.69 -13.95
CA GLN A 123 12.67 -5.68 -14.84
C GLN A 123 13.41 -6.68 -13.96
N VAL A 124 12.82 -7.87 -13.81
CA VAL A 124 13.57 -9.01 -13.32
C VAL A 124 14.70 -9.21 -14.33
N GLN A 125 15.93 -8.94 -13.94
CA GLN A 125 17.08 -9.34 -14.74
C GLN A 125 17.13 -10.88 -14.67
N ASP A 126 16.86 -11.51 -15.78
CA ASP A 126 17.07 -12.94 -15.97
C ASP A 126 18.55 -13.31 -15.80
#